data_08ff06b7d47120bf75cfe87b9e53e113
#
_entry.id   08ff06b7d47120bf75cfe87b9e53e113
#
_cell.length_a   1.000
_cell.length_b   1.000
_cell.length_c   1.000
_cell.angle_alpha   90.00
_cell.angle_beta   90.00
_cell.angle_gamma   90.00
#
_symmetry.space_group_name_H-M   'P 1'
#
loop_
_entity.id
_entity.type
_entity.pdbx_description
1 polymer ?
#
loop_
_entity_poly.entity_id
_entity_poly.type
_entity_poly.pdbx_seq_one_letter_code
_entity_poly.pdbx_strand_id
1 'polypeptide(L)'
;MKQQLQYVLVPHPDDEFSAWSLIQDSSENYPVFVLLTHGEATGMCDGHGLQVDLGERVPQPQPFTGMHTANCAAQRLDSWHAFLDGMAEIDSSLDSPAFVGQVAGFGLWVGEQSARVVFDGGDGRLSPQFVTDALQAVRAHRDRFPVQREDGVIGAAYYNSQYPGAWRYAHPDHLAVHRALFDTDQGLPGRQWGLTAHSDPDAAPPHGRTGQTRPDIFAAAMSVAPDGQRTGLFQQAYGWLGFWPGDGRWPAPETDAEPGLSRTQTFWQRY
;
A
#
# COMPACT_ATOMS: atom_id res chain seq x y z
N MET A 1 -2.46 -23.17 7.19
CA MET A 1 -1.42 -22.69 8.12
C MET A 1 -0.42 -21.91 7.30
N LYS A 2 -0.11 -20.68 7.66
CA LYS A 2 0.83 -19.80 6.93
C LYS A 2 2.23 -20.41 6.92
N GLN A 3 2.96 -20.24 5.82
CA GLN A 3 4.22 -20.96 5.58
C GLN A 3 5.45 -20.08 5.75
N GLN A 4 5.41 -18.85 5.25
CA GLN A 4 6.56 -17.96 5.18
C GLN A 4 6.12 -16.52 5.41
N LEU A 5 7.03 -15.67 5.89
CA LEU A 5 6.82 -14.23 6.02
C LEU A 5 6.94 -13.55 4.66
N GLN A 6 5.97 -12.74 4.32
CA GLN A 6 6.04 -11.83 3.16
C GLN A 6 5.91 -10.40 3.64
N TYR A 7 6.93 -9.61 3.43
CA TYR A 7 6.92 -8.21 3.83
C TYR A 7 6.24 -7.37 2.75
N VAL A 8 5.33 -6.48 3.16
CA VAL A 8 4.65 -5.53 2.28
C VAL A 8 5.02 -4.12 2.73
N LEU A 9 5.92 -3.47 2.01
CA LEU A 9 6.36 -2.11 2.32
C LEU A 9 5.37 -1.10 1.77
N VAL A 10 4.75 -0.34 2.64
CA VAL A 10 3.69 0.64 2.34
C VAL A 10 4.24 2.03 2.65
N PRO A 11 4.48 2.90 1.66
CA PRO A 11 4.95 4.27 1.92
C PRO A 11 3.98 5.07 2.77
N HIS A 12 2.70 5.08 2.38
CA HIS A 12 1.64 5.84 3.05
C HIS A 12 0.40 4.98 3.26
N PRO A 13 -0.45 5.29 4.23
CA PRO A 13 -1.80 4.75 4.28
C PRO A 13 -2.51 5.00 2.96
N ASP A 14 -3.14 4.00 2.36
CA ASP A 14 -3.79 3.93 1.04
C ASP A 14 -2.98 3.30 -0.10
N ASP A 15 -1.69 3.11 0.04
CA ASP A 15 -0.87 2.48 -1.01
C ASP A 15 -0.99 0.95 -1.05
N GLU A 16 -1.32 0.29 0.07
CA GLU A 16 -1.37 -1.17 0.19
C GLU A 16 -2.34 -1.82 -0.80
N PHE A 17 -3.45 -1.15 -1.14
CA PHE A 17 -4.41 -1.69 -2.10
C PHE A 17 -3.80 -1.93 -3.48
N SER A 18 -2.81 -1.14 -3.84
CA SER A 18 -2.16 -1.21 -5.15
C SER A 18 -1.33 -2.49 -5.35
N ALA A 19 -0.96 -3.17 -4.26
CA ALA A 19 -0.22 -4.44 -4.28
C ALA A 19 -1.10 -5.66 -3.95
N TRP A 20 -2.41 -5.48 -3.82
CA TRP A 20 -3.29 -6.50 -3.24
C TRP A 20 -3.32 -7.81 -4.03
N SER A 21 -3.23 -7.75 -5.36
CA SER A 21 -3.21 -8.97 -6.18
C SER A 21 -2.01 -9.87 -5.88
N LEU A 22 -0.82 -9.30 -5.57
CA LEU A 22 0.34 -10.08 -5.16
C LEU A 22 0.17 -10.64 -3.74
N ILE A 23 -0.45 -9.88 -2.84
CA ILE A 23 -0.71 -10.32 -1.46
C ILE A 23 -1.63 -11.53 -1.47
N GLN A 24 -2.72 -11.49 -2.24
CA GLN A 24 -3.66 -12.62 -2.36
C GLN A 24 -3.08 -13.81 -3.12
N ASP A 25 -2.28 -13.55 -4.15
CA ASP A 25 -1.62 -14.63 -4.91
C ASP A 25 -0.64 -15.44 -4.04
N SER A 26 -0.21 -14.84 -2.94
CA SER A 26 0.65 -15.43 -1.92
C SER A 26 -0.12 -15.71 -0.61
N SER A 27 -1.40 -16.06 -0.70
CA SER A 27 -2.30 -16.23 0.45
C SER A 27 -1.84 -17.31 1.44
N GLU A 28 -0.97 -18.22 1.04
CA GLU A 28 -0.28 -19.18 1.93
C GLU A 28 0.82 -18.52 2.77
N ASN A 29 1.30 -17.33 2.41
CA ASN A 29 2.27 -16.59 3.18
C ASN A 29 1.61 -15.74 4.27
N TYR A 30 2.38 -15.42 5.28
CA TYR A 30 2.02 -14.54 6.37
C TYR A 30 2.42 -13.10 6.01
N PRO A 31 1.48 -12.22 5.62
CA PRO A 31 1.82 -10.86 5.26
C PRO A 31 2.15 -10.05 6.51
N VAL A 32 3.26 -9.34 6.45
CA VAL A 32 3.67 -8.32 7.41
C VAL A 32 3.58 -6.98 6.71
N PHE A 33 2.49 -6.24 6.95
CA PHE A 33 2.31 -4.90 6.40
C PHE A 33 3.17 -3.91 7.17
N VAL A 34 4.11 -3.28 6.48
CA VAL A 34 5.08 -2.35 7.04
C VAL A 34 4.78 -0.95 6.51
N LEU A 35 4.02 -0.18 7.28
CA LEU A 35 3.74 1.23 7.01
C LEU A 35 4.97 2.05 7.39
N LEU A 36 5.49 2.84 6.45
CA LEU A 36 6.75 3.58 6.60
C LEU A 36 6.56 5.01 7.10
N THR A 37 5.44 5.64 6.74
CA THR A 37 5.06 6.99 7.21
C THR A 37 3.57 7.05 7.53
N HIS A 38 3.14 8.08 8.22
CA HIS A 38 1.71 8.31 8.46
C HIS A 38 1.02 9.03 7.30
N GLY A 39 1.75 9.50 6.28
CA GLY A 39 1.19 10.20 5.13
C GLY A 39 0.57 11.56 5.46
N GLU A 40 1.07 12.24 6.50
CA GLU A 40 0.49 13.48 7.05
C GLU A 40 0.78 14.74 6.25
N ALA A 41 1.65 14.67 5.22
CA ALA A 41 1.94 15.80 4.34
C ALA A 41 0.89 16.00 3.23
N THR A 42 -0.19 15.24 3.26
CA THR A 42 -1.24 15.35 2.25
C THR A 42 -2.11 16.59 2.42
N GLY A 43 -2.32 17.34 1.33
CA GLY A 43 -3.28 18.46 1.29
C GLY A 43 -4.74 18.04 1.49
N MET A 44 -5.04 16.73 1.43
CA MET A 44 -6.38 16.22 1.71
C MET A 44 -6.82 16.50 3.14
N CYS A 45 -5.89 16.52 4.08
CA CYS A 45 -6.16 16.89 5.47
C CYS A 45 -6.58 18.35 5.66
N ASP A 46 -6.31 19.22 4.69
CA ASP A 46 -6.78 20.62 4.63
C ASP A 46 -8.06 20.77 3.77
N GLY A 47 -8.62 19.68 3.30
CA GLY A 47 -9.80 19.72 2.44
C GLY A 47 -9.54 20.08 0.98
N HIS A 48 -8.31 20.23 0.56
CA HIS A 48 -7.98 20.60 -0.83
C HIS A 48 -8.38 19.52 -1.85
N GLY A 49 -8.52 18.26 -1.43
CA GLY A 49 -9.00 17.17 -2.28
C GLY A 49 -10.51 17.07 -2.38
N LEU A 50 -11.25 17.72 -1.47
CA LEU A 50 -12.69 17.61 -1.34
C LEU A 50 -13.49 18.54 -2.28
N GLN A 51 -12.86 19.14 -3.27
CA GLN A 51 -13.57 19.87 -4.35
C GLN A 51 -14.40 18.95 -5.25
N VAL A 52 -14.33 17.64 -4.99
CA VAL A 52 -15.23 16.68 -5.61
C VAL A 52 -16.47 16.59 -4.75
N ASP A 53 -17.59 16.77 -5.38
CA ASP A 53 -18.88 16.40 -4.81
C ASP A 53 -18.94 14.88 -4.62
N LEU A 54 -18.42 14.41 -3.50
CA LEU A 54 -18.49 13.01 -3.10
C LEU A 54 -19.91 12.66 -2.59
N GLY A 55 -20.80 13.66 -2.55
CA GLY A 55 -22.12 13.56 -1.97
C GLY A 55 -22.07 13.37 -0.44
N GLU A 56 -23.25 13.37 0.19
CA GLU A 56 -23.42 13.20 1.64
C GLU A 56 -23.01 11.82 2.18
N ARG A 57 -22.43 10.96 1.33
CA ARG A 57 -22.29 9.50 1.58
C ARG A 57 -20.89 9.08 2.00
N VAL A 58 -19.92 9.96 1.93
CA VAL A 58 -18.57 9.66 2.36
C VAL A 58 -18.34 10.29 3.73
N PRO A 59 -18.00 9.49 4.75
CA PRO A 59 -17.61 10.04 6.03
C PRO A 59 -16.45 11.01 5.82
N GLN A 60 -16.65 12.25 6.20
CA GLN A 60 -15.60 13.25 6.16
C GLN A 60 -15.15 13.54 7.59
N PRO A 61 -13.83 13.64 7.84
CA PRO A 61 -13.38 14.10 9.12
C PRO A 61 -13.87 15.54 9.33
N GLN A 62 -14.50 15.78 10.45
CA GLN A 62 -14.97 17.11 10.85
C GLN A 62 -14.47 17.41 12.27
N PRO A 63 -13.74 18.47 12.46
CA PRO A 63 -13.15 19.40 11.48
C PRO A 63 -11.98 18.77 10.70
N PHE A 64 -11.56 19.40 9.58
CA PHE A 64 -10.32 19.01 8.91
C PHE A 64 -9.14 19.03 9.87
N THR A 65 -8.29 18.02 9.73
CA THR A 65 -7.24 17.77 10.71
C THR A 65 -6.00 18.63 10.52
N GLY A 66 -5.85 19.21 9.32
CA GLY A 66 -4.68 20.02 8.94
C GLY A 66 -3.50 19.18 8.45
N MET A 67 -2.89 19.59 7.33
CA MET A 67 -1.67 18.99 6.80
C MET A 67 -0.51 19.09 7.82
N HIS A 68 0.35 18.08 7.89
CA HIS A 68 1.49 17.99 8.82
C HIS A 68 1.13 18.00 10.31
N THR A 69 -0.09 17.64 10.66
CA THR A 69 -0.51 17.59 12.07
C THR A 69 -0.59 16.15 12.58
N ALA A 70 -0.46 16.01 13.89
CA ALA A 70 -0.68 14.72 14.56
C ALA A 70 -2.11 14.19 14.33
N ASN A 71 -3.10 15.08 14.15
CA ASN A 71 -4.46 14.68 13.87
C ASN A 71 -4.59 14.10 12.45
N CYS A 72 -3.92 14.69 11.44
CA CYS A 72 -3.85 14.13 10.10
C CYS A 72 -3.19 12.74 10.12
N ALA A 73 -2.04 12.61 10.78
CA ALA A 73 -1.35 11.34 10.95
C ALA A 73 -2.25 10.27 11.60
N ALA A 74 -2.95 10.62 12.68
CA ALA A 74 -3.87 9.72 13.36
C ALA A 74 -5.04 9.31 12.46
N GLN A 75 -5.67 10.25 11.76
CA GLN A 75 -6.80 9.98 10.84
C GLN A 75 -6.38 9.02 9.71
N ARG A 76 -5.21 9.24 9.13
CA ARG A 76 -4.69 8.36 8.09
C ARG A 76 -4.36 6.97 8.62
N LEU A 77 -3.75 6.89 9.78
CA LEU A 77 -3.46 5.61 10.44
C LEU A 77 -4.73 4.85 10.79
N ASP A 78 -5.76 5.53 11.31
CA ASP A 78 -7.07 4.92 11.58
C ASP A 78 -7.70 4.38 10.30
N SER A 79 -7.62 5.12 9.20
CA SER A 79 -8.11 4.66 7.89
C SER A 79 -7.36 3.41 7.41
N TRP A 80 -6.04 3.37 7.59
CA TRP A 80 -5.23 2.20 7.23
C TRP A 80 -5.62 0.95 8.02
N HIS A 81 -5.80 1.10 9.33
CA HIS A 81 -6.27 0.00 10.16
C HIS A 81 -7.68 -0.45 9.75
N ALA A 82 -8.60 0.51 9.55
CA ALA A 82 -9.99 0.21 9.16
C ALA A 82 -10.06 -0.52 7.81
N PHE A 83 -9.22 -0.12 6.84
CA PHE A 83 -9.15 -0.79 5.55
C PHE A 83 -8.66 -2.24 5.69
N LEU A 84 -7.55 -2.47 6.39
CA LEU A 84 -7.00 -3.81 6.58
C LEU A 84 -7.92 -4.70 7.42
N ASP A 85 -8.65 -4.15 8.41
CA ASP A 85 -9.66 -4.88 9.17
C ASP A 85 -10.85 -5.28 8.29
N GLY A 86 -11.34 -4.36 7.46
CA GLY A 86 -12.38 -4.67 6.48
C GLY A 86 -11.95 -5.73 5.47
N MET A 87 -10.69 -5.70 5.02
CA MET A 87 -10.17 -6.75 4.14
C MET A 87 -10.11 -8.11 4.82
N ALA A 88 -9.81 -8.17 6.12
CA ALA A 88 -9.82 -9.42 6.89
C ALA A 88 -11.25 -10.01 7.03
N GLU A 89 -12.30 -9.19 6.92
CA GLU A 89 -13.69 -9.69 6.93
C GLU A 89 -14.06 -10.43 5.63
N ILE A 90 -13.43 -10.08 4.51
CA ILE A 90 -13.74 -10.66 3.19
C ILE A 90 -12.66 -11.64 2.69
N ASP A 91 -11.48 -11.61 3.25
CA ASP A 91 -10.36 -12.49 2.92
C ASP A 91 -9.95 -13.30 4.16
N SER A 92 -10.39 -14.55 4.22
CA SER A 92 -10.10 -15.47 5.33
C SER A 92 -8.61 -15.81 5.49
N SER A 93 -7.76 -15.38 4.58
CA SER A 93 -6.31 -15.51 4.70
C SER A 93 -5.67 -14.43 5.59
N LEU A 94 -6.47 -13.45 6.03
CA LEU A 94 -6.07 -12.35 6.90
C LEU A 94 -6.84 -12.41 8.23
N ASP A 95 -6.40 -11.61 9.18
CA ASP A 95 -7.07 -11.34 10.45
C ASP A 95 -6.87 -9.88 10.89
N SER A 96 -7.55 -9.50 11.94
CA SER A 96 -7.37 -8.19 12.60
C SER A 96 -6.40 -8.36 13.77
N PRO A 97 -5.10 -8.03 13.60
CA PRO A 97 -4.07 -8.28 14.59
C PRO A 97 -4.22 -7.37 15.80
N ALA A 98 -3.87 -7.89 16.97
CA ALA A 98 -3.88 -7.12 18.22
C ALA A 98 -2.58 -6.33 18.41
N PHE A 99 -2.70 -5.12 19.00
CA PHE A 99 -1.53 -4.32 19.35
C PHE A 99 -0.71 -5.01 20.44
N VAL A 100 0.57 -5.21 20.17
CA VAL A 100 1.53 -5.86 21.08
C VAL A 100 2.36 -4.83 21.85
N GLY A 101 2.64 -3.68 21.25
CA GLY A 101 3.41 -2.59 21.86
C GLY A 101 4.36 -1.91 20.89
N GLN A 102 5.22 -1.05 21.44
CA GLN A 102 6.33 -0.43 20.73
C GLN A 102 7.55 -1.34 20.78
N VAL A 103 8.18 -1.59 19.64
CA VAL A 103 9.35 -2.46 19.50
C VAL A 103 10.38 -1.74 18.63
N ALA A 104 11.58 -1.49 19.15
CA ALA A 104 12.69 -0.92 18.38
C ALA A 104 12.32 0.31 17.52
N GLY A 105 11.43 1.17 18.01
CA GLY A 105 11.03 2.40 17.34
C GLY A 105 9.86 2.28 16.37
N PHE A 106 9.17 1.15 16.33
CA PHE A 106 7.94 0.96 15.56
C PHE A 106 6.79 0.39 16.40
N GLY A 107 5.56 0.71 16.03
CA GLY A 107 4.36 0.07 16.57
C GLY A 107 4.18 -1.31 15.96
N LEU A 108 3.79 -2.30 16.77
CA LEU A 108 3.63 -3.69 16.33
C LEU A 108 2.25 -4.23 16.70
N TRP A 109 1.56 -4.80 15.72
CA TRP A 109 0.33 -5.59 15.86
C TRP A 109 0.57 -6.98 15.29
N VAL A 110 0.18 -8.02 16.03
CA VAL A 110 0.40 -9.42 15.61
C VAL A 110 -0.89 -10.20 15.74
N GLY A 111 -1.26 -10.88 14.68
CA GLY A 111 -2.37 -11.83 14.60
C GLY A 111 -1.87 -13.24 14.24
N GLU A 112 -2.81 -14.15 14.03
CA GLU A 112 -2.51 -15.53 13.61
C GLU A 112 -2.21 -15.63 12.10
N GLN A 113 -2.78 -14.71 11.30
CA GLN A 113 -2.74 -14.74 9.84
C GLN A 113 -1.96 -13.58 9.23
N SER A 114 -1.80 -12.46 9.96
CA SER A 114 -1.14 -11.26 9.48
C SER A 114 -0.50 -10.45 10.61
N ALA A 115 0.38 -9.52 10.27
CA ALA A 115 0.91 -8.52 11.19
C ALA A 115 0.93 -7.12 10.57
N ARG A 116 0.94 -6.11 11.42
CA ARG A 116 1.10 -4.70 11.04
C ARG A 116 2.24 -4.09 11.83
N VAL A 117 3.07 -3.35 11.12
CA VAL A 117 4.20 -2.61 11.66
C VAL A 117 4.07 -1.17 11.20
N VAL A 118 4.22 -0.20 12.11
CA VAL A 118 4.07 1.22 11.82
C VAL A 118 5.32 1.98 12.26
N PHE A 119 5.99 2.58 11.29
CA PHE A 119 7.07 3.53 11.49
C PHE A 119 6.57 4.96 11.31
N ASP A 120 7.30 5.91 11.89
CA ASP A 120 7.17 7.33 11.64
C ASP A 120 8.44 7.84 10.94
N GLY A 121 8.56 7.51 9.65
CA GLY A 121 9.71 7.90 8.81
C GLY A 121 9.64 9.35 8.31
N GLY A 122 8.51 10.01 8.54
CA GLY A 122 8.22 11.35 8.06
C GLY A 122 7.84 11.39 6.58
N ASP A 123 6.62 11.79 6.30
CA ASP A 123 6.04 11.88 4.97
C ASP A 123 6.82 12.87 4.08
N GLY A 124 7.12 12.44 2.84
CA GLY A 124 7.92 13.18 1.87
C GLY A 124 9.43 13.15 2.13
N ARG A 125 9.91 12.38 3.12
CA ARG A 125 11.32 12.38 3.57
C ARG A 125 11.99 11.02 3.62
N LEU A 126 11.32 9.97 3.16
CA LEU A 126 11.93 8.64 3.12
C LEU A 126 13.19 8.63 2.24
N SER A 127 14.20 7.93 2.71
CA SER A 127 15.38 7.58 1.91
C SER A 127 15.40 6.07 1.65
N PRO A 128 16.08 5.61 0.58
CA PRO A 128 16.27 4.18 0.37
C PRO A 128 16.95 3.47 1.55
N GLN A 129 17.83 4.17 2.24
CA GLN A 129 18.49 3.64 3.44
C GLN A 129 17.49 3.45 4.58
N PHE A 130 16.61 4.44 4.84
CA PHE A 130 15.58 4.29 5.86
C PHE A 130 14.68 3.09 5.59
N VAL A 131 14.24 2.90 4.33
CA VAL A 131 13.40 1.76 3.93
C VAL A 131 14.12 0.43 4.19
N THR A 132 15.40 0.35 3.84
CA THR A 132 16.23 -0.83 4.10
C THR A 132 16.37 -1.08 5.60
N ASP A 133 16.67 -0.06 6.39
CA ASP A 133 16.84 -0.17 7.85
C ASP A 133 15.53 -0.56 8.54
N ALA A 134 14.39 -0.01 8.09
CA ALA A 134 13.07 -0.39 8.58
C ALA A 134 12.77 -1.88 8.32
N LEU A 135 13.01 -2.35 7.09
CA LEU A 135 12.86 -3.77 6.76
C LEU A 135 13.77 -4.64 7.62
N GLN A 136 15.04 -4.28 7.79
CA GLN A 136 15.99 -5.02 8.63
C GLN A 136 15.57 -5.02 10.11
N ALA A 137 15.04 -3.90 10.62
CA ALA A 137 14.52 -3.84 11.99
C ALA A 137 13.35 -4.80 12.19
N VAL A 138 12.40 -4.87 11.25
CA VAL A 138 11.28 -5.83 11.32
C VAL A 138 11.81 -7.27 11.27
N ARG A 139 12.74 -7.57 10.36
CA ARG A 139 13.37 -8.89 10.22
C ARG A 139 14.13 -9.33 11.48
N ALA A 140 14.79 -8.40 12.16
CA ALA A 140 15.48 -8.68 13.43
C ALA A 140 14.52 -9.12 14.53
N HIS A 141 13.24 -8.78 14.43
CA HIS A 141 12.20 -9.11 15.39
C HIS A 141 11.20 -10.15 14.85
N ARG A 142 11.59 -10.94 13.83
CA ARG A 142 10.71 -11.95 13.23
C ARG A 142 10.26 -13.05 14.19
N ASP A 143 10.97 -13.23 15.30
CA ASP A 143 10.59 -14.12 16.41
C ASP A 143 9.27 -13.72 17.10
N ARG A 144 8.79 -12.51 16.84
CA ARG A 144 7.48 -12.03 17.31
C ARG A 144 6.31 -12.54 16.48
N PHE A 145 6.56 -13.06 15.27
CA PHE A 145 5.51 -13.56 14.38
C PHE A 145 5.30 -15.06 14.55
N PRO A 146 4.09 -15.60 14.30
CA PRO A 146 3.82 -17.04 14.36
C PRO A 146 4.65 -17.86 13.37
N VAL A 147 5.11 -17.24 12.30
CA VAL A 147 5.96 -17.83 11.25
C VAL A 147 7.29 -17.08 11.24
N GLN A 148 8.39 -17.81 11.10
CA GLN A 148 9.73 -17.19 11.14
C GLN A 148 10.53 -17.35 9.86
N ARG A 149 10.10 -18.27 8.98
CA ARG A 149 10.74 -18.44 7.67
C ARG A 149 10.35 -17.31 6.75
N GLU A 150 11.33 -16.66 6.17
CA GLU A 150 11.12 -15.55 5.25
C GLU A 150 10.90 -16.03 3.81
N ASP A 151 10.07 -15.33 3.06
CA ASP A 151 9.93 -15.44 1.61
C ASP A 151 10.51 -14.18 0.96
N GLY A 152 9.68 -13.21 0.60
CA GLY A 152 10.06 -12.06 -0.20
C GLY A 152 9.50 -10.75 0.33
N VAL A 153 9.63 -9.72 -0.50
CA VAL A 153 9.15 -8.38 -0.20
C VAL A 153 8.39 -7.79 -1.41
N ILE A 154 7.30 -7.12 -1.12
CA ILE A 154 6.48 -6.35 -2.05
C ILE A 154 6.60 -4.88 -1.66
N GLY A 155 6.98 -4.01 -2.60
CA GLY A 155 6.81 -2.57 -2.46
C GLY A 155 5.44 -2.16 -3.00
N ALA A 156 4.53 -1.83 -2.11
CA ALA A 156 3.24 -1.24 -2.43
C ALA A 156 3.42 0.26 -2.73
N ALA A 157 4.36 0.56 -3.60
CA ALA A 157 4.79 1.90 -3.94
C ALA A 157 4.66 2.06 -5.45
N TYR A 158 3.73 2.89 -5.86
CA TYR A 158 3.47 3.13 -7.28
C TYR A 158 4.67 3.80 -7.94
N TYR A 159 5.29 3.14 -8.90
CA TYR A 159 6.40 3.69 -9.66
C TYR A 159 5.97 3.93 -11.09
N ASN A 160 6.02 5.18 -11.50
CA ASN A 160 5.86 5.56 -12.88
C ASN A 160 7.19 6.09 -13.40
N SER A 161 7.87 5.30 -14.20
CA SER A 161 9.06 5.76 -14.89
C SER A 161 8.68 6.80 -15.97
N GLN A 162 9.63 7.57 -16.41
CA GLN A 162 9.53 8.76 -17.25
C GLN A 162 8.96 8.52 -18.66
N TYR A 163 7.92 7.72 -18.81
CA TYR A 163 7.30 7.51 -20.13
C TYR A 163 6.66 8.81 -20.63
N PRO A 164 7.02 9.34 -21.81
CA PRO A 164 6.41 10.54 -22.36
C PRO A 164 4.92 10.32 -22.59
N GLY A 165 4.09 11.12 -21.95
CA GLY A 165 2.62 11.05 -22.05
C GLY A 165 1.91 10.25 -20.97
N ALA A 166 2.62 9.51 -20.14
CA ALA A 166 2.04 8.82 -19.00
C ALA A 166 1.94 9.73 -17.77
N TRP A 167 0.97 9.44 -16.93
CA TRP A 167 0.85 10.09 -15.63
C TRP A 167 2.09 9.82 -14.77
N ARG A 168 2.77 10.89 -14.37
CA ARG A 168 3.99 10.81 -13.56
C ARG A 168 3.64 10.90 -12.09
N TYR A 169 3.82 9.82 -11.37
CA TYR A 169 3.80 9.85 -9.92
C TYR A 169 5.24 9.82 -9.40
N ALA A 170 5.76 10.98 -9.08
CA ALA A 170 7.16 11.16 -8.67
C ALA A 170 7.27 11.42 -7.17
N HIS A 171 6.42 10.79 -6.35
CA HIS A 171 6.49 10.97 -4.90
C HIS A 171 7.82 10.45 -4.37
N PRO A 172 8.59 11.24 -3.59
CA PRO A 172 9.93 10.85 -3.15
C PRO A 172 9.94 9.55 -2.35
N ASP A 173 8.92 9.31 -1.55
CA ASP A 173 8.81 8.11 -0.70
C ASP A 173 8.59 6.85 -1.52
N HIS A 174 7.78 6.91 -2.58
CA HIS A 174 7.62 5.80 -3.52
C HIS A 174 8.94 5.49 -4.24
N LEU A 175 9.65 6.53 -4.69
CA LEU A 175 10.96 6.35 -5.29
C LEU A 175 11.98 5.76 -4.30
N ALA A 176 11.90 6.12 -3.02
CA ALA A 176 12.77 5.56 -1.99
C ALA A 176 12.52 4.05 -1.81
N VAL A 177 11.25 3.61 -1.78
CA VAL A 177 10.90 2.19 -1.71
C VAL A 177 11.42 1.44 -2.94
N HIS A 178 11.18 1.96 -4.16
CA HIS A 178 11.69 1.33 -5.37
C HIS A 178 13.21 1.21 -5.39
N ARG A 179 13.94 2.27 -5.04
CA ARG A 179 15.40 2.24 -4.96
C ARG A 179 15.89 1.24 -3.92
N ALA A 180 15.28 1.20 -2.76
CA ALA A 180 15.62 0.21 -1.73
C ALA A 180 15.47 -1.23 -2.25
N LEU A 181 14.44 -1.49 -3.08
CA LEU A 181 14.17 -2.84 -3.58
C LEU A 181 14.94 -3.21 -4.85
N PHE A 182 15.28 -2.24 -5.70
CA PHE A 182 15.92 -2.54 -6.99
C PHE A 182 17.42 -2.24 -7.01
N ASP A 183 17.90 -1.24 -6.27
CA ASP A 183 19.33 -0.95 -6.17
C ASP A 183 20.04 -1.87 -5.18
N THR A 184 19.31 -2.39 -4.18
CA THR A 184 19.86 -3.22 -3.10
C THR A 184 19.20 -4.59 -3.05
N ASP A 185 20.02 -5.64 -2.97
CA ASP A 185 19.54 -6.98 -2.61
C ASP A 185 19.26 -7.02 -1.11
N GLN A 186 18.01 -7.24 -0.73
CA GLN A 186 17.61 -7.31 0.67
C GLN A 186 17.97 -8.64 1.34
N GLY A 187 18.58 -9.57 0.60
CA GLY A 187 18.99 -10.87 1.12
C GLY A 187 17.82 -11.75 1.58
N LEU A 188 16.68 -11.61 0.93
CA LEU A 188 15.51 -12.46 1.15
C LEU A 188 15.55 -13.67 0.19
N PRO A 189 15.09 -14.85 0.60
CA PRO A 189 15.13 -16.05 -0.25
C PRO A 189 14.13 -15.98 -1.41
N GLY A 190 13.06 -15.23 -1.26
CA GLY A 190 12.04 -15.02 -2.27
C GLY A 190 12.27 -13.80 -3.13
N ARG A 191 11.21 -13.34 -3.77
CA ARG A 191 11.29 -12.27 -4.76
C ARG A 191 11.12 -10.88 -4.14
N GLN A 192 11.78 -9.91 -4.77
CA GLN A 192 11.56 -8.48 -4.51
C GLN A 192 10.69 -7.91 -5.63
N TRP A 193 9.52 -7.40 -5.26
CA TRP A 193 8.53 -6.86 -6.17
C TRP A 193 8.32 -5.37 -5.95
N GLY A 194 8.14 -4.64 -7.01
CA GLY A 194 7.69 -3.24 -6.97
C GLY A 194 6.51 -3.03 -7.90
N LEU A 195 5.56 -2.23 -7.49
CA LEU A 195 4.40 -1.90 -8.30
C LEU A 195 4.76 -0.89 -9.39
N THR A 196 4.18 -1.03 -10.58
CA THR A 196 4.31 -0.05 -11.66
C THR A 196 3.00 0.17 -12.39
N ALA A 197 2.85 1.35 -12.99
CA ALA A 197 1.74 1.67 -13.89
C ALA A 197 1.87 1.01 -15.26
N HIS A 198 3.08 0.66 -15.67
CA HIS A 198 3.36 0.23 -17.04
C HIS A 198 4.14 -1.08 -17.08
N SER A 199 3.80 -1.90 -18.06
CA SER A 199 4.54 -3.12 -18.42
C SER A 199 5.70 -2.85 -19.40
N ASP A 200 6.00 -1.59 -19.71
CA ASP A 200 7.06 -1.25 -20.66
C ASP A 200 8.43 -1.67 -20.12
N PRO A 201 9.11 -2.61 -20.77
CA PRO A 201 10.42 -3.08 -20.33
C PRO A 201 11.50 -2.01 -20.34
N ASP A 202 11.38 -0.99 -21.21
CA ASP A 202 12.34 0.12 -21.30
C ASP A 202 12.19 1.10 -20.13
N ALA A 203 11.10 0.98 -19.40
CA ALA A 203 10.82 1.75 -18.19
C ALA A 203 11.23 1.06 -16.90
N ALA A 204 11.78 -0.15 -16.98
CA ALA A 204 12.15 -0.93 -15.81
C ALA A 204 13.21 -0.22 -14.96
N PRO A 205 13.09 -0.28 -13.62
CA PRO A 205 14.14 0.19 -12.75
C PRO A 205 15.42 -0.66 -12.94
N PRO A 206 16.59 -0.16 -12.52
CA PRO A 206 17.81 -0.95 -12.52
C PRO A 206 17.58 -2.31 -11.86
N HIS A 207 18.11 -3.38 -12.47
CA HIS A 207 17.88 -4.76 -12.02
C HIS A 207 16.42 -5.22 -12.01
N GLY A 208 15.51 -4.41 -12.53
CA GLY A 208 14.10 -4.76 -12.69
C GLY A 208 13.82 -5.40 -14.03
N ARG A 209 12.92 -6.35 -14.06
CA ARG A 209 12.31 -6.88 -15.28
C ARG A 209 10.81 -6.76 -15.18
N THR A 210 10.12 -6.78 -16.30
CA THR A 210 8.66 -6.78 -16.34
C THR A 210 8.11 -7.86 -15.41
N GLY A 211 7.30 -7.44 -14.47
CA GLY A 211 6.57 -8.33 -13.57
C GLY A 211 5.33 -8.91 -14.22
N GLN A 212 4.62 -9.72 -13.46
CA GLN A 212 3.34 -10.25 -13.89
C GLN A 212 2.28 -9.16 -13.85
N THR A 213 1.43 -9.12 -14.87
CA THR A 213 0.15 -8.42 -14.78
C THR A 213 -0.85 -9.40 -14.15
N ARG A 214 -1.52 -8.97 -13.11
CA ARG A 214 -2.49 -9.78 -12.38
C ARG A 214 -3.87 -9.18 -12.51
N PRO A 215 -4.92 -10.02 -12.62
CA PRO A 215 -6.28 -9.54 -12.45
C PRO A 215 -6.43 -8.89 -11.07
N ASP A 216 -7.15 -7.80 -11.02
CA ASP A 216 -7.47 -7.19 -9.75
C ASP A 216 -8.57 -7.99 -9.06
N ILE A 217 -8.18 -8.75 -8.04
CA ILE A 217 -9.10 -9.49 -7.18
C ILE A 217 -9.70 -8.61 -6.07
N PHE A 218 -9.26 -7.39 -5.99
CA PHE A 218 -9.76 -6.33 -5.16
C PHE A 218 -11.12 -5.78 -5.61
N ALA A 219 -11.64 -6.23 -6.76
CA ALA A 219 -12.92 -5.79 -7.30
C ALA A 219 -14.09 -5.83 -6.29
N ALA A 220 -14.06 -6.81 -5.37
CA ALA A 220 -15.08 -6.91 -4.31
C ALA A 220 -14.95 -5.78 -3.28
N ALA A 221 -13.74 -5.38 -2.92
CA ALA A 221 -13.50 -4.27 -2.00
C ALA A 221 -13.79 -2.90 -2.63
N MET A 222 -13.80 -2.85 -3.96
CA MET A 222 -14.08 -1.66 -4.77
C MET A 222 -15.48 -1.68 -5.35
N SER A 223 -16.38 -2.57 -4.88
CA SER A 223 -17.68 -2.81 -5.46
C SER A 223 -18.55 -1.55 -5.51
N VAL A 224 -19.21 -1.39 -6.64
CA VAL A 224 -20.29 -0.42 -6.82
C VAL A 224 -21.58 -1.15 -6.53
N ALA A 225 -22.38 -0.67 -5.58
CA ALA A 225 -23.70 -1.22 -5.33
C ALA A 225 -24.61 -1.08 -6.57
N PRO A 226 -25.65 -1.93 -6.71
CA PRO A 226 -26.55 -1.93 -7.88
C PRO A 226 -27.23 -0.58 -8.17
N ASP A 227 -27.34 0.29 -7.17
CA ASP A 227 -27.89 1.64 -7.28
C ASP A 227 -26.83 2.69 -7.71
N GLY A 228 -25.65 2.26 -8.11
CA GLY A 228 -24.53 3.12 -8.47
C GLY A 228 -23.78 3.71 -7.28
N GLN A 229 -24.12 3.31 -6.05
CA GLN A 229 -23.43 3.74 -4.85
C GLN A 229 -22.11 2.97 -4.72
N ARG A 230 -21.04 3.70 -4.59
CA ARG A 230 -19.70 3.16 -4.35
C ARG A 230 -19.52 2.96 -2.84
N THR A 231 -19.67 1.73 -2.38
CA THR A 231 -19.66 1.38 -0.95
C THR A 231 -18.54 0.44 -0.57
N GLY A 232 -17.55 0.26 -1.46
CA GLY A 232 -16.43 -0.63 -1.22
C GLY A 232 -15.60 -0.25 0.02
N LEU A 233 -14.89 -1.20 0.57
CA LEU A 233 -14.06 -1.02 1.78
C LEU A 233 -13.07 0.13 1.66
N PHE A 234 -12.47 0.30 0.48
CA PHE A 234 -11.57 1.41 0.24
C PHE A 234 -12.26 2.77 0.45
N GLN A 235 -13.48 2.93 -0.08
CA GLN A 235 -14.24 4.17 0.12
C GLN A 235 -14.65 4.36 1.59
N GLN A 236 -15.00 3.29 2.28
CA GLN A 236 -15.35 3.37 3.69
C GLN A 236 -14.17 3.84 4.54
N ALA A 237 -12.96 3.37 4.23
CA ALA A 237 -11.76 3.72 4.98
C ALA A 237 -11.15 5.05 4.53
N TYR A 238 -11.02 5.26 3.23
CA TYR A 238 -10.24 6.35 2.64
C TYR A 238 -11.05 7.38 1.85
N GLY A 239 -12.36 7.22 1.76
CA GLY A 239 -13.20 8.11 0.94
C GLY A 239 -13.09 9.58 1.29
N TRP A 240 -12.76 9.90 2.54
CA TRP A 240 -12.55 11.26 3.01
C TRP A 240 -11.32 11.95 2.37
N LEU A 241 -10.37 11.18 1.81
CA LEU A 241 -9.24 11.74 1.05
C LEU A 241 -9.68 12.35 -0.30
N GLY A 242 -10.92 12.16 -0.71
CA GLY A 242 -11.47 12.78 -1.91
C GLY A 242 -11.01 12.19 -3.22
N PHE A 243 -10.28 11.09 -3.21
CA PHE A 243 -9.97 10.36 -4.43
C PHE A 243 -10.65 9.00 -4.46
N TRP A 244 -10.93 8.56 -5.65
CA TRP A 244 -11.62 7.32 -5.90
C TRP A 244 -10.98 6.59 -7.09
N PRO A 245 -10.46 5.38 -6.92
CA PRO A 245 -10.01 4.61 -8.06
C PRO A 245 -11.20 4.31 -8.97
N GLY A 246 -11.32 5.01 -10.10
CA GLY A 246 -12.39 4.83 -11.06
C GLY A 246 -13.38 6.00 -11.22
N ASP A 247 -13.14 7.14 -10.57
CA ASP A 247 -13.94 8.36 -10.79
C ASP A 247 -13.42 9.26 -11.92
N GLY A 248 -12.46 8.76 -12.72
CA GLY A 248 -11.83 9.49 -13.81
C GLY A 248 -10.66 10.39 -13.39
N ARG A 249 -10.29 10.43 -12.12
CA ARG A 249 -9.11 11.14 -11.62
C ARG A 249 -7.89 10.25 -11.47
N TRP A 250 -8.10 9.00 -11.21
CA TRP A 250 -7.17 7.93 -11.46
C TRP A 250 -7.42 7.42 -12.87
N PRO A 251 -6.38 6.86 -13.55
CA PRO A 251 -6.60 6.29 -14.87
C PRO A 251 -7.83 5.40 -14.84
N ALA A 252 -8.85 5.84 -15.56
CA ALA A 252 -10.15 5.20 -15.51
C ALA A 252 -9.99 3.74 -15.94
N PRO A 253 -10.61 2.79 -15.24
CA PRO A 253 -10.54 1.39 -15.61
C PRO A 253 -11.07 1.08 -17.03
N GLU A 254 -11.58 2.06 -17.74
CA GLU A 254 -12.30 1.93 -18.99
C GLU A 254 -11.53 2.40 -20.22
N THR A 255 -10.37 3.04 -20.05
CA THR A 255 -9.53 3.42 -21.19
C THR A 255 -8.47 2.36 -21.42
N ASP A 256 -8.45 1.77 -22.61
CA ASP A 256 -7.47 0.78 -23.05
C ASP A 256 -6.00 1.28 -22.97
N ALA A 257 -5.79 2.54 -22.65
CA ALA A 257 -4.48 3.17 -22.64
C ALA A 257 -3.72 2.99 -21.31
N GLU A 258 -4.43 2.80 -20.17
CA GLU A 258 -3.80 2.53 -18.89
C GLU A 258 -4.68 1.56 -18.07
N PRO A 259 -4.16 0.39 -17.71
CA PRO A 259 -4.89 -0.51 -16.82
C PRO A 259 -5.12 0.21 -15.50
N GLY A 260 -6.37 0.47 -15.18
CA GLY A 260 -6.74 1.05 -13.89
C GLY A 260 -6.22 0.17 -12.77
N LEU A 261 -5.70 0.77 -11.70
CA LEU A 261 -5.22 0.06 -10.50
C LEU A 261 -6.26 -0.93 -9.94
N SER A 262 -7.51 -0.76 -10.33
CA SER A 262 -8.65 -1.57 -9.91
C SER A 262 -8.91 -2.84 -10.72
N ARG A 263 -8.32 -3.01 -11.91
CA ARG A 263 -8.55 -4.20 -12.76
C ARG A 263 -7.34 -5.09 -12.92
N THR A 264 -6.17 -4.48 -13.11
CA THR A 264 -4.92 -5.18 -13.26
C THR A 264 -3.83 -4.41 -12.53
N GLN A 265 -2.94 -5.17 -11.89
CA GLN A 265 -1.78 -4.60 -11.24
C GLN A 265 -0.54 -5.14 -11.96
N THR A 266 0.35 -4.23 -12.34
CA THR A 266 1.59 -4.56 -13.04
C THR A 266 2.76 -4.36 -12.09
N PHE A 267 3.69 -5.29 -12.11
CA PHE A 267 4.80 -5.32 -11.17
C PHE A 267 6.14 -5.43 -11.88
N TRP A 268 7.14 -4.80 -11.30
CA TRP A 268 8.54 -5.09 -11.58
C TRP A 268 9.05 -6.13 -10.59
N GLN A 269 9.81 -7.09 -11.08
CA GLN A 269 10.51 -8.07 -10.26
C GLN A 269 12.00 -7.81 -10.39
N ARG A 270 12.70 -7.70 -9.25
CA ARG A 270 14.15 -7.69 -9.22
C ARG A 270 14.71 -9.07 -9.59
N TYR A 271 15.76 -9.09 -10.43
CA TYR A 271 16.49 -10.30 -10.84
C TYR A 271 17.95 -10.23 -10.38
#